data_7c6e585d96076838933a96536807a2aa
#
_entry.id   7c6e585d96076838933a96536807a2aa
#
_cell.length_a   1.000
_cell.length_b   1.000
_cell.length_c   1.000
_cell.angle_alpha   90.00
_cell.angle_beta   90.00
_cell.angle_gamma   90.00
#
_symmetry.space_group_name_H-M   'P 1'
#
loop_
_entity.id
_entity.type
_entity.pdbx_description
1 polymer ?
#
loop_
_entity_poly.entity_id
_entity_poly.type
_entity_poly.pdbx_seq_one_letter_code
_entity_poly.pdbx_strand_id
1 'polypeptide(L)'
;RDYYASRGLGDVYKRQLVEAGCKVEEFDDAVRIISDGKLHHTQVTTLPYPGFPTDMQPQMAVILGIAEGTSTVTESIFENRFKYVDELTRMGANIKVESNIAIINGVTRYTGARVNAPDLRAGAALVIAGLVAEGITVIDDIYFIERGYEEFDQKLRGIGAQIEKVSDEKEIQKFILKVS
;
A
#
# COMPACT_ATOMS: atom_id res chain seq x y z
N ARG A 1 -18.18 -19.30 -7.53
CA ARG A 1 -17.92 -20.14 -6.32
C ARG A 1 -17.06 -19.43 -5.29
N ASP A 2 -16.20 -18.51 -5.73
CA ASP A 2 -15.33 -17.71 -4.83
C ASP A 2 -16.02 -16.46 -4.26
N TYR A 3 -17.25 -16.22 -4.69
CA TYR A 3 -18.05 -15.07 -4.30
C TYR A 3 -18.35 -14.99 -2.78
N TYR A 4 -18.52 -16.11 -2.11
CA TYR A 4 -18.76 -16.12 -0.65
C TYR A 4 -17.48 -15.92 0.16
N ALA A 5 -16.34 -16.44 -0.28
CA ALA A 5 -15.05 -16.22 0.37
C ALA A 5 -14.58 -14.77 0.18
N SER A 6 -14.76 -14.20 -1.01
CA SER A 6 -14.44 -12.81 -1.28
C SER A 6 -15.37 -11.82 -0.57
N ARG A 7 -16.63 -12.16 -0.32
CA ARG A 7 -17.55 -11.33 0.47
C ARG A 7 -17.06 -11.14 1.90
N GLY A 8 -16.67 -12.20 2.58
CA GLY A 8 -16.21 -12.10 3.96
C GLY A 8 -14.92 -11.31 4.11
N LEU A 9 -13.92 -11.55 3.25
CA LEU A 9 -12.68 -10.78 3.21
C LEU A 9 -12.93 -9.33 2.81
N GLY A 10 -13.83 -9.12 1.83
CA GLY A 10 -14.23 -7.80 1.38
C GLY A 10 -14.80 -6.93 2.48
N ASP A 11 -15.63 -7.47 3.34
CA ASP A 11 -16.31 -6.70 4.39
C ASP A 11 -15.34 -6.17 5.45
N VAL A 12 -14.27 -6.89 5.76
CA VAL A 12 -13.31 -6.46 6.79
C VAL A 12 -12.47 -5.27 6.31
N TYR A 13 -11.88 -5.30 5.11
CA TYR A 13 -11.09 -4.15 4.65
C TYR A 13 -11.97 -2.98 4.21
N LYS A 14 -13.18 -3.21 3.71
CA LYS A 14 -14.17 -2.15 3.48
C LYS A 14 -14.45 -1.39 4.77
N ARG A 15 -14.68 -2.12 5.86
CA ARG A 15 -14.88 -1.52 7.18
C ARG A 15 -13.67 -0.68 7.61
N GLN A 16 -12.45 -1.18 7.40
CA GLN A 16 -11.23 -0.42 7.73
C GLN A 16 -11.12 0.87 6.91
N LEU A 17 -11.50 0.84 5.63
CA LEU A 17 -11.53 2.04 4.79
C LEU A 17 -12.61 3.04 5.26
N VAL A 18 -13.77 2.56 5.73
CA VAL A 18 -14.79 3.42 6.33
C VAL A 18 -14.29 4.05 7.62
N GLU A 19 -13.64 3.27 8.49
CA GLU A 19 -13.02 3.78 9.73
C GLU A 19 -11.92 4.82 9.43
N ALA A 20 -11.18 4.64 8.33
CA ALA A 20 -10.21 5.61 7.84
C ALA A 20 -10.83 6.83 7.14
N GLY A 21 -12.16 6.96 7.08
CA GLY A 21 -12.86 8.14 6.56
C GLY A 21 -13.36 8.02 5.12
N CYS A 22 -13.20 6.86 4.46
CA CYS A 22 -13.75 6.66 3.12
C CYS A 22 -15.25 6.31 3.16
N LYS A 23 -16.00 6.72 2.13
CA LYS A 23 -17.34 6.21 1.87
C LYS A 23 -17.25 4.97 0.97
N VAL A 24 -17.91 3.89 1.35
CA VAL A 24 -17.97 2.66 0.57
C VAL A 24 -19.40 2.41 0.11
N GLU A 25 -19.60 2.26 -1.19
CA GLU A 25 -20.87 1.92 -1.82
C GLU A 25 -20.74 0.53 -2.45
N GLU A 26 -21.66 -0.37 -2.11
CA GLU A 26 -21.67 -1.74 -2.59
C GLU A 26 -22.78 -1.94 -3.63
N PHE A 27 -22.43 -2.59 -4.73
CA PHE A 27 -23.32 -3.01 -5.80
C PHE A 27 -23.24 -4.53 -5.94
N ASP A 28 -24.08 -5.13 -6.78
CA ASP A 28 -24.13 -6.59 -6.94
C ASP A 28 -22.78 -7.18 -7.41
N ASP A 29 -22.08 -6.48 -8.30
CA ASP A 29 -20.83 -6.90 -8.95
C ASP A 29 -19.66 -5.91 -8.76
N ALA A 30 -19.85 -4.82 -8.02
CA ALA A 30 -18.87 -3.77 -7.87
C ALA A 30 -18.85 -3.14 -6.48
N VAL A 31 -17.71 -2.58 -6.10
CA VAL A 31 -17.55 -1.75 -4.91
C VAL A 31 -16.98 -0.42 -5.34
N ARG A 32 -17.60 0.68 -4.91
CA ARG A 32 -17.11 2.03 -5.12
C ARG A 32 -16.60 2.61 -3.82
N ILE A 33 -15.36 3.08 -3.84
CA ILE A 33 -14.73 3.77 -2.71
C ILE A 33 -14.59 5.24 -3.07
N ILE A 34 -15.06 6.12 -2.18
CA ILE A 34 -15.02 7.57 -2.34
C ILE A 34 -14.24 8.14 -1.16
N SER A 35 -13.21 8.93 -1.43
CA SER A 35 -12.44 9.67 -0.44
C SER A 35 -12.45 11.15 -0.82
N ASP A 36 -12.56 12.02 0.17
CA ASP A 36 -12.36 13.47 0.02
C ASP A 36 -10.89 13.87 0.21
N GLY A 37 -10.00 12.89 0.34
CA GLY A 37 -8.58 13.08 0.58
C GLY A 37 -8.19 13.27 2.05
N LYS A 38 -9.16 13.27 2.96
CA LYS A 38 -8.93 13.36 4.41
C LYS A 38 -9.07 11.98 5.03
N LEU A 39 -7.95 11.38 5.33
CA LEU A 39 -7.91 10.08 5.99
C LEU A 39 -7.70 10.26 7.50
N HIS A 40 -8.36 9.41 8.28
CA HIS A 40 -8.28 9.40 9.73
C HIS A 40 -7.52 8.17 10.23
N HIS A 41 -6.89 8.32 11.38
CA HIS A 41 -6.21 7.21 12.03
C HIS A 41 -7.20 6.10 12.42
N THR A 42 -6.73 4.87 12.37
CA THR A 42 -7.47 3.69 12.82
C THR A 42 -6.54 2.62 13.38
N GLN A 43 -7.12 1.59 13.97
CA GLN A 43 -6.40 0.44 14.49
C GLN A 43 -6.72 -0.79 13.66
N VAL A 44 -5.68 -1.46 13.17
CA VAL A 44 -5.81 -2.67 12.37
C VAL A 44 -5.09 -3.81 13.07
N THR A 45 -5.76 -4.95 13.18
CA THR A 45 -5.14 -6.20 13.67
C THR A 45 -5.35 -7.28 12.61
N THR A 46 -4.25 -7.87 12.14
CA THR A 46 -4.35 -9.02 11.25
C THR A 46 -4.85 -10.24 12.01
N LEU A 47 -5.80 -10.96 11.44
CA LEU A 47 -6.42 -12.14 12.03
C LEU A 47 -6.70 -13.18 10.95
N PRO A 48 -6.76 -14.47 11.30
CA PRO A 48 -7.30 -15.48 10.39
C PRO A 48 -8.70 -15.11 9.92
N TYR A 49 -9.09 -15.61 8.76
CA TYR A 49 -10.46 -15.43 8.24
C TYR A 49 -11.51 -15.73 9.33
N PRO A 50 -12.52 -14.87 9.54
CA PRO A 50 -12.92 -13.70 8.75
C PRO A 50 -12.28 -12.36 9.19
N GLY A 51 -11.10 -12.36 9.81
CA GLY A 51 -10.40 -11.15 10.22
C GLY A 51 -9.67 -10.42 9.09
N PHE A 52 -8.96 -9.33 9.44
CA PHE A 52 -8.20 -8.55 8.46
C PHE A 52 -7.01 -9.35 7.93
N PRO A 53 -6.90 -9.57 6.60
CA PRO A 53 -5.88 -10.44 6.04
C PRO A 53 -4.49 -9.81 6.13
N THR A 54 -3.51 -10.60 6.56
CA THR A 54 -2.09 -10.18 6.61
C THR A 54 -1.54 -9.74 5.25
N ASP A 55 -2.08 -10.26 4.15
CA ASP A 55 -1.69 -9.87 2.79
C ASP A 55 -2.08 -8.44 2.41
N MET A 56 -3.02 -7.83 3.12
CA MET A 56 -3.44 -6.44 2.94
C MET A 56 -2.78 -5.48 3.95
N GLN A 57 -2.02 -6.02 4.89
CA GLN A 57 -1.41 -5.27 5.98
C GLN A 57 -0.42 -4.19 5.47
N PRO A 58 0.53 -4.47 4.53
CA PRO A 58 1.44 -3.45 4.05
C PRO A 58 0.75 -2.32 3.29
N GLN A 59 -0.25 -2.63 2.47
CA GLN A 59 -1.03 -1.63 1.73
C GLN A 59 -1.82 -0.72 2.68
N MET A 60 -2.40 -1.30 3.73
CA MET A 60 -3.11 -0.53 4.75
C MET A 60 -2.15 0.39 5.51
N ALA A 61 -0.95 -0.08 5.85
CA ALA A 61 0.07 0.75 6.50
C ALA A 61 0.47 1.96 5.63
N VAL A 62 0.53 1.82 4.30
CA VAL A 62 0.76 2.94 3.38
C VAL A 62 -0.36 3.98 3.48
N ILE A 63 -1.62 3.55 3.48
CA ILE A 63 -2.77 4.45 3.62
C ILE A 63 -2.72 5.19 4.96
N LEU A 64 -2.47 4.46 6.05
CA LEU A 64 -2.41 5.02 7.40
C LEU A 64 -1.21 5.95 7.60
N GLY A 65 -0.15 5.77 6.83
CA GLY A 65 1.02 6.64 6.87
C GLY A 65 0.77 8.08 6.42
N ILE A 66 -0.33 8.34 5.70
CA ILE A 66 -0.78 9.69 5.31
C ILE A 66 -2.12 10.07 5.95
N ALA A 67 -2.62 9.28 6.88
CA ALA A 67 -3.83 9.58 7.64
C ALA A 67 -3.54 10.53 8.80
N GLU A 68 -4.47 11.41 9.13
CA GLU A 68 -4.33 12.32 10.28
C GLU A 68 -4.33 11.54 11.61
N GLY A 69 -3.35 11.82 12.46
CA GLY A 69 -3.22 11.23 13.80
C GLY A 69 -2.30 10.02 13.84
N THR A 70 -2.46 9.20 14.87
CA THR A 70 -1.62 8.01 15.12
C THR A 70 -2.44 6.75 14.95
N SER A 71 -2.03 5.91 14.01
CA SER A 71 -2.62 4.60 13.75
C SER A 71 -1.76 3.49 14.34
N THR A 72 -2.36 2.33 14.56
CA THR A 72 -1.62 1.11 14.92
C THR A 72 -1.97 -0.04 14.00
N VAL A 73 -0.95 -0.80 13.60
CA VAL A 73 -1.12 -2.04 12.85
C VAL A 73 -0.47 -3.17 13.66
N THR A 74 -1.27 -4.10 14.13
CA THR A 74 -0.81 -5.28 14.85
C THR A 74 -0.80 -6.49 13.92
N GLU A 75 0.37 -7.09 13.73
CA GLU A 75 0.54 -8.32 12.95
C GLU A 75 0.51 -9.53 13.89
N SER A 76 -0.52 -10.36 13.77
CA SER A 76 -0.70 -11.52 14.64
C SER A 76 -0.56 -12.87 13.94
N ILE A 77 -0.28 -12.86 12.63
CA ILE A 77 -0.21 -14.08 11.81
C ILE A 77 1.24 -14.49 11.54
N PHE A 78 2.09 -13.52 11.15
CA PHE A 78 3.47 -13.80 10.76
C PHE A 78 4.46 -12.94 11.54
N GLU A 79 5.60 -13.55 11.86
CA GLU A 79 6.76 -12.82 12.38
C GLU A 79 7.47 -12.04 11.27
N ASN A 80 8.13 -10.95 11.64
CA ASN A 80 8.96 -10.13 10.74
C ASN A 80 8.25 -9.62 9.46
N ARG A 81 6.95 -9.29 9.56
CA ARG A 81 6.15 -8.83 8.42
C ARG A 81 6.34 -7.34 8.10
N PHE A 82 7.03 -6.58 8.91
CA PHE A 82 7.24 -5.13 8.77
C PHE A 82 8.49 -4.73 7.99
N LYS A 83 9.04 -5.60 7.15
CA LYS A 83 10.26 -5.32 6.36
C LYS A 83 10.15 -4.10 5.43
N TYR A 84 8.95 -3.74 5.02
CA TYR A 84 8.68 -2.57 4.19
C TYR A 84 8.81 -1.25 4.95
N VAL A 85 8.83 -1.25 6.28
CA VAL A 85 8.83 -0.03 7.10
C VAL A 85 10.10 0.78 6.88
N ASP A 86 11.25 0.13 6.78
CA ASP A 86 12.52 0.81 6.52
C ASP A 86 12.47 1.54 5.16
N GLU A 87 11.88 0.91 4.16
CA GLU A 87 11.72 1.49 2.83
C GLU A 87 10.69 2.64 2.81
N LEU A 88 9.57 2.50 3.52
CA LEU A 88 8.62 3.61 3.69
C LEU A 88 9.22 4.78 4.48
N THR A 89 10.09 4.49 5.45
CA THR A 89 10.79 5.54 6.21
C THR A 89 11.73 6.35 5.29
N ARG A 90 12.37 5.71 4.31
CA ARG A 90 13.13 6.42 3.26
C ARG A 90 12.25 7.33 2.42
N MET A 91 10.98 7.00 2.26
CA MET A 91 9.97 7.84 1.60
C MET A 91 9.35 8.89 2.52
N GLY A 92 9.86 9.06 3.74
CA GLY A 92 9.41 10.05 4.72
C GLY A 92 8.28 9.59 5.65
N ALA A 93 7.94 8.30 5.68
CA ALA A 93 6.97 7.78 6.64
C ALA A 93 7.51 7.87 8.08
N ASN A 94 6.62 8.13 9.03
CA ASN A 94 6.93 8.13 10.47
C ASN A 94 6.32 6.90 11.13
N ILE A 95 7.06 5.79 11.08
CA ILE A 95 6.61 4.49 11.57
C ILE A 95 7.63 3.93 12.56
N LYS A 96 7.17 3.51 13.71
CA LYS A 96 7.97 2.79 14.72
C LYS A 96 7.40 1.39 14.89
N VAL A 97 8.26 0.39 14.80
CA VAL A 97 7.87 -1.01 15.04
C VAL A 97 8.33 -1.44 16.42
N GLU A 98 7.40 -1.94 17.22
CA GLU A 98 7.63 -2.51 18.53
C GLU A 98 7.08 -3.94 18.57
N SER A 99 7.96 -4.93 18.54
CA SER A 99 7.57 -6.34 18.45
C SER A 99 6.71 -6.61 17.20
N ASN A 100 5.43 -6.88 17.38
CA ASN A 100 4.46 -7.16 16.31
C ASN A 100 3.48 -6.00 16.06
N ILE A 101 3.80 -4.79 16.52
CA ILE A 101 2.97 -3.61 16.37
C ILE A 101 3.76 -2.52 15.63
N ALA A 102 3.20 -2.01 14.56
CA ALA A 102 3.66 -0.78 13.93
C ALA A 102 2.81 0.39 14.43
N ILE A 103 3.47 1.38 15.01
CA ILE A 103 2.89 2.67 15.42
C ILE A 103 3.18 3.65 14.28
N ILE A 104 2.13 4.16 13.65
CA ILE A 104 2.19 4.95 12.43
C ILE A 104 1.68 6.35 12.74
N ASN A 105 2.57 7.33 12.73
CA ASN A 105 2.18 8.74 12.82
C ASN A 105 2.02 9.29 11.40
N GLY A 106 0.82 9.74 11.07
CA GLY A 106 0.53 10.24 9.74
C GLY A 106 1.41 11.44 9.36
N VAL A 107 1.90 11.41 8.12
CA VAL A 107 2.64 12.52 7.51
C VAL A 107 1.79 13.18 6.43
N THR A 108 2.08 14.42 6.10
CA THR A 108 1.31 15.15 5.07
C THR A 108 1.40 14.49 3.70
N ARG A 109 2.56 13.89 3.38
CA ARG A 109 2.85 13.23 2.10
C ARG A 109 4.09 12.36 2.20
N TYR A 110 4.20 11.42 1.28
CA TYR A 110 5.46 10.73 1.01
C TYR A 110 6.31 11.53 0.03
N THR A 111 7.61 11.25 0.03
CA THR A 111 8.58 11.80 -0.91
C THR A 111 9.17 10.68 -1.76
N GLY A 112 9.33 10.92 -3.04
CA GLY A 112 9.95 9.97 -3.96
C GLY A 112 11.37 9.59 -3.50
N ALA A 113 11.66 8.29 -3.53
CA ALA A 113 12.95 7.74 -3.10
C ALA A 113 13.30 6.48 -3.91
N ARG A 114 14.56 6.07 -3.85
CA ARG A 114 14.95 4.74 -4.33
C ARG A 114 14.82 3.74 -3.19
N VAL A 115 14.00 2.71 -3.41
CA VAL A 115 13.61 1.68 -2.42
C VAL A 115 13.68 0.28 -3.02
N ASN A 116 13.78 -0.73 -2.19
CA ASN A 116 13.83 -2.13 -2.64
C ASN A 116 12.54 -2.85 -2.27
N ALA A 117 12.01 -3.68 -3.17
CA ALA A 117 10.89 -4.55 -2.86
C ALA A 117 11.38 -5.76 -2.02
N PRO A 118 11.07 -5.86 -0.72
CA PRO A 118 11.59 -6.94 0.12
C PRO A 118 10.84 -8.26 -0.06
N ASP A 119 9.61 -8.19 -0.53
CA ASP A 119 8.74 -9.31 -0.86
C ASP A 119 7.58 -8.87 -1.77
N LEU A 120 6.72 -9.81 -2.16
CA LEU A 120 5.58 -9.59 -3.04
C LEU A 120 4.61 -8.51 -2.53
N ARG A 121 4.15 -8.62 -1.28
CA ARG A 121 3.12 -7.74 -0.72
C ARG A 121 3.68 -6.37 -0.34
N ALA A 122 4.85 -6.37 0.25
CA ALA A 122 5.58 -5.16 0.56
C ALA A 122 5.96 -4.38 -0.71
N GLY A 123 6.44 -5.07 -1.74
CA GLY A 123 6.74 -4.45 -3.03
C GLY A 123 5.53 -3.78 -3.66
N ALA A 124 4.37 -4.44 -3.68
CA ALA A 124 3.13 -3.83 -4.16
C ALA A 124 2.71 -2.61 -3.33
N ALA A 125 2.88 -2.66 -2.01
CA ALA A 125 2.61 -1.53 -1.13
C ALA A 125 3.54 -0.33 -1.42
N LEU A 126 4.83 -0.58 -1.69
CA LEU A 126 5.78 0.47 -2.09
C LEU A 126 5.42 1.09 -3.44
N VAL A 127 4.89 0.32 -4.39
CA VAL A 127 4.33 0.89 -5.63
C VAL A 127 3.19 1.85 -5.33
N ILE A 128 2.24 1.47 -4.46
CA ILE A 128 1.14 2.35 -4.06
C ILE A 128 1.67 3.61 -3.37
N ALA A 129 2.67 3.49 -2.48
CA ALA A 129 3.30 4.64 -1.84
C ALA A 129 3.97 5.56 -2.88
N GLY A 130 4.65 4.99 -3.88
CA GLY A 130 5.27 5.75 -4.97
C GLY A 130 4.28 6.51 -5.84
N LEU A 131 3.06 5.97 -6.05
CA LEU A 131 2.02 6.63 -6.83
C LEU A 131 1.43 7.88 -6.14
N VAL A 132 1.53 7.96 -4.82
CA VAL A 132 1.04 9.11 -4.03
C VAL A 132 2.17 9.98 -3.49
N ALA A 133 3.43 9.60 -3.72
CA ALA A 133 4.59 10.37 -3.30
C ALA A 133 4.82 11.60 -4.18
N GLU A 134 5.37 12.65 -3.60
CA GLU A 134 5.86 13.80 -4.36
C GLU A 134 7.25 13.49 -4.93
N GLY A 135 7.42 13.67 -6.22
CA GLY A 135 8.65 13.34 -6.93
C GLY A 135 8.63 11.92 -7.51
N ILE A 136 9.80 11.37 -7.80
CA ILE A 136 9.95 10.08 -8.48
C ILE A 136 10.41 9.01 -7.50
N THR A 137 9.71 7.89 -7.50
CA THR A 137 10.09 6.70 -6.75
C THR A 137 10.66 5.66 -7.71
N VAL A 138 11.84 5.14 -7.39
CA VAL A 138 12.45 4.02 -8.10
C VAL A 138 12.37 2.80 -7.18
N ILE A 139 11.82 1.71 -7.70
CA ILE A 139 11.68 0.45 -6.94
C ILE A 139 12.56 -0.61 -7.59
N ASP A 140 13.55 -1.05 -6.86
CA ASP A 140 14.42 -2.15 -7.27
C ASP A 140 13.84 -3.51 -6.82
N ASP A 141 14.42 -4.61 -7.29
CA ASP A 141 14.02 -6.00 -6.97
C ASP A 141 12.55 -6.34 -7.33
N ILE A 142 12.04 -5.73 -8.40
CA ILE A 142 10.63 -5.88 -8.84
C ILE A 142 10.23 -7.31 -9.19
N TYR A 143 11.17 -8.23 -9.36
CA TYR A 143 10.88 -9.64 -9.62
C TYR A 143 10.01 -10.27 -8.53
N PHE A 144 10.11 -9.78 -7.29
CA PHE A 144 9.23 -10.19 -6.21
C PHE A 144 7.77 -9.86 -6.48
N ILE A 145 7.52 -8.68 -7.09
CA ILE A 145 6.18 -8.21 -7.45
C ILE A 145 5.64 -9.04 -8.63
N GLU A 146 6.48 -9.28 -9.63
CA GLU A 146 6.12 -9.99 -10.86
C GLU A 146 5.71 -11.45 -10.63
N ARG A 147 6.17 -12.05 -9.55
CA ARG A 147 5.80 -13.43 -9.17
C ARG A 147 4.32 -13.61 -8.85
N GLY A 148 3.60 -12.58 -8.49
CA GLY A 148 2.20 -12.69 -8.06
C GLY A 148 1.26 -11.61 -8.60
N TYR A 149 1.79 -10.59 -9.28
CA TYR A 149 0.99 -9.55 -9.94
C TYR A 149 1.34 -9.50 -11.42
N GLU A 150 0.50 -10.12 -12.24
CA GLU A 150 0.65 -10.14 -13.68
C GLU A 150 0.48 -8.74 -14.28
N GLU A 151 1.46 -8.28 -15.08
CA GLU A 151 1.45 -7.01 -15.79
C GLU A 151 1.03 -5.80 -14.91
N PHE A 152 1.55 -5.75 -13.68
CA PHE A 152 1.11 -4.82 -12.65
C PHE A 152 1.26 -3.36 -13.09
N ASP A 153 2.40 -3.00 -13.71
CA ASP A 153 2.67 -1.69 -14.25
C ASP A 153 1.71 -1.32 -15.40
N GLN A 154 1.39 -2.26 -16.28
CA GLN A 154 0.47 -2.03 -17.41
C GLN A 154 -0.97 -1.81 -16.90
N LYS A 155 -1.40 -2.62 -15.93
CA LYS A 155 -2.72 -2.48 -15.30
C LYS A 155 -2.87 -1.13 -14.60
N LEU A 156 -1.84 -0.69 -13.89
CA LEU A 156 -1.83 0.63 -13.24
C LEU A 156 -1.82 1.77 -14.26
N ARG A 157 -1.04 1.67 -15.33
CA ARG A 157 -1.11 2.64 -16.44
C ARG A 157 -2.49 2.72 -17.07
N GLY A 158 -3.15 1.58 -17.22
CA GLY A 158 -4.52 1.51 -17.76
C GLY A 158 -5.55 2.31 -16.97
N ILE A 159 -5.30 2.56 -15.70
CA ILE A 159 -6.14 3.40 -14.83
C ILE A 159 -5.54 4.80 -14.58
N GLY A 160 -4.50 5.19 -15.33
CA GLY A 160 -3.95 6.55 -15.34
C GLY A 160 -2.69 6.75 -14.51
N ALA A 161 -2.09 5.70 -13.93
CA ALA A 161 -0.83 5.84 -13.19
C ALA A 161 0.35 6.19 -14.12
N GLN A 162 1.21 7.08 -13.65
CA GLN A 162 2.50 7.36 -14.28
C GLN A 162 3.54 6.39 -13.72
N ILE A 163 3.68 5.25 -14.34
CA ILE A 163 4.58 4.17 -13.94
C ILE A 163 5.18 3.50 -15.18
N GLU A 164 6.45 3.14 -15.12
CA GLU A 164 7.14 2.46 -16.20
C GLU A 164 8.12 1.42 -15.64
N LYS A 165 8.15 0.25 -16.26
CA LYS A 165 9.18 -0.75 -15.99
C LYS A 165 10.40 -0.40 -16.85
N VAL A 166 11.54 -0.24 -16.20
CA VAL A 166 12.81 0.16 -16.84
C VAL A 166 13.88 -0.88 -16.53
N SER A 167 14.85 -1.02 -17.44
CA SER A 167 15.89 -2.04 -17.34
C SER A 167 17.23 -1.50 -16.85
N ASP A 168 17.46 -0.19 -17.02
CA ASP A 168 18.72 0.45 -16.68
C ASP A 168 18.56 1.92 -16.25
N GLU A 169 19.65 2.49 -15.75
CA GLU A 169 19.71 3.87 -15.25
C GLU A 169 19.41 4.91 -16.35
N LYS A 170 19.73 4.60 -17.62
CA LYS A 170 19.46 5.52 -18.74
C LYS A 170 17.96 5.62 -19.00
N GLU A 171 17.23 4.53 -18.85
CA GLU A 171 15.78 4.54 -18.97
C GLU A 171 15.13 5.28 -17.81
N ILE A 172 15.67 5.16 -16.59
CA ILE A 172 15.22 5.96 -15.44
C ILE A 172 15.37 7.45 -15.77
N GLN A 173 16.51 7.89 -16.27
CA GLN A 173 16.73 9.30 -16.64
C GLN A 173 15.78 9.78 -17.73
N LYS A 174 15.49 8.94 -18.74
CA LYS A 174 14.49 9.26 -19.77
C LYS A 174 13.07 9.41 -19.19
N PHE A 175 12.71 8.53 -18.26
CA PHE A 175 11.41 8.63 -17.57
C PHE A 175 11.31 9.91 -16.77
N ILE A 176 12.34 10.27 -16.01
CA ILE A 176 12.41 11.54 -15.25
C ILE A 176 12.14 12.73 -16.17
N LEU A 177 12.83 12.82 -17.31
CA LEU A 177 12.66 13.91 -18.28
C LEU A 177 11.26 13.93 -18.95
N LYS A 178 10.56 12.82 -18.97
CA LYS A 178 9.22 12.71 -19.56
C LYS A 178 8.12 13.19 -18.62
N VAL A 179 8.32 13.05 -17.31
CA VAL A 179 7.30 13.34 -16.27
C VAL A 179 7.58 14.65 -15.50
N SER A 180 8.75 15.27 -15.71
CA SER A 180 9.10 16.62 -15.20
C SER A 180 8.47 17.69 -16.08
#